data_ddfa8823371252bfa14bf43f85c5638e
#
_entry.id   ddfa8823371252bfa14bf43f85c5638e
#
_cell.length_a   1.000
_cell.length_b   1.000
_cell.length_c   1.000
_cell.angle_alpha   90.00
_cell.angle_beta   90.00
_cell.angle_gamma   90.00
#
_symmetry.space_group_name_H-M   'P 1'
#
loop_
_entity.id
_entity.type
_entity.pdbx_description
1 polymer ?
#
loop_
_entity_poly.entity_id
_entity_poly.type
_entity_poly.pdbx_seq_one_letter_code
_entity_poly.pdbx_strand_id
1 'polypeptide(L)'
;MKRIFTTLLALVAFVAMVTAQTVVESKRPSNKAFQKAVATIMYKTNGHDITAKRMKAMEVTQSELNHFPHTEWRAYRNIKDTDALAEAELSSVPYFMRQALDKIKKEVETTKVKDGTVAIWLLYNMGYIIKTPTSVFGIDIHTRYVEEVADLVDFTMVTHAHGDHTNKPFLKAMSARGKQVFAAFDIEGVNSTKIEHEAVYTVGDITIRTTIGDHNKKLRNFVTSYEIDCGPRTDNTVLFHTGDSNNYLQLNPEKKVDIFMLHMSVGLNIQAAINNIQPRHVFLSHLQELGHRIDKWRWTFHDALKLKDKLNHNHIWIPCWGERIIYKRSNWK
;
A
#
# COMPACT_ATOMS: atom_id res chain seq x y z
N MET A 1 -65.30 -19.22 5.90
CA MET A 1 -64.04 -19.05 6.67
C MET A 1 -62.91 -18.79 5.68
N LYS A 2 -62.57 -17.50 5.48
CA LYS A 2 -61.48 -17.07 4.60
C LYS A 2 -60.22 -16.92 5.47
N ARG A 3 -59.17 -17.71 5.20
CA ARG A 3 -57.85 -17.57 5.82
C ARG A 3 -57.08 -16.52 5.01
N ILE A 4 -56.75 -15.39 5.67
CA ILE A 4 -55.90 -14.34 5.13
C ILE A 4 -54.46 -14.80 5.46
N PHE A 5 -53.66 -15.10 4.42
CA PHE A 5 -52.20 -15.25 4.53
C PHE A 5 -51.54 -13.90 4.48
N THR A 6 -51.06 -13.43 5.61
CA THR A 6 -50.25 -12.22 5.69
C THR A 6 -48.79 -12.61 5.41
N THR A 7 -48.34 -12.29 4.21
CA THR A 7 -46.91 -12.47 3.83
C THR A 7 -46.10 -11.33 4.44
N LEU A 8 -45.31 -11.62 5.45
CA LEU A 8 -44.38 -10.68 6.05
C LEU A 8 -43.15 -10.55 5.11
N LEU A 9 -43.09 -9.49 4.34
CA LEU A 9 -41.94 -9.12 3.53
C LEU A 9 -40.88 -8.55 4.48
N ALA A 10 -39.89 -9.38 4.84
CA ALA A 10 -38.69 -8.91 5.56
C ALA A 10 -37.82 -8.12 4.58
N LEU A 11 -37.94 -6.79 4.62
CA LEU A 11 -37.06 -5.88 3.91
C LEU A 11 -35.70 -5.89 4.62
N VAL A 12 -34.79 -6.72 4.17
CA VAL A 12 -33.38 -6.66 4.59
C VAL A 12 -32.77 -5.43 3.94
N ALA A 13 -32.79 -4.32 4.66
CA ALA A 13 -32.04 -3.13 4.29
C ALA A 13 -30.56 -3.44 4.43
N PHE A 14 -29.92 -3.75 3.33
CA PHE A 14 -28.46 -3.77 3.21
C PHE A 14 -27.97 -2.32 3.33
N VAL A 15 -27.73 -1.85 4.56
CA VAL A 15 -27.04 -0.60 4.81
C VAL A 15 -25.58 -0.84 4.39
N ALA A 16 -25.26 -0.49 3.17
CA ALA A 16 -23.87 -0.30 2.78
C ALA A 16 -23.33 0.81 3.70
N MET A 17 -22.58 0.43 4.73
CA MET A 17 -21.80 1.39 5.51
C MET A 17 -20.74 1.97 4.58
N VAL A 18 -21.11 2.98 3.83
CA VAL A 18 -20.16 3.97 3.34
C VAL A 18 -19.69 4.68 4.59
N THR A 19 -18.53 4.21 5.13
CA THR A 19 -17.89 4.92 6.23
C THR A 19 -17.57 6.32 5.71
N ALA A 20 -18.31 7.32 6.20
CA ALA A 20 -18.06 8.70 5.86
C ALA A 20 -16.61 9.04 6.24
N GLN A 21 -15.85 9.48 5.25
CA GLN A 21 -14.47 9.91 5.46
C GLN A 21 -14.49 11.10 6.42
N THR A 22 -13.80 10.98 7.53
CA THR A 22 -13.77 12.04 8.54
C THR A 22 -12.74 13.08 8.13
N VAL A 23 -13.19 14.16 7.52
CA VAL A 23 -12.36 15.36 7.34
C VAL A 23 -12.32 16.06 8.69
N VAL A 24 -11.20 15.95 9.39
CA VAL A 24 -10.96 16.72 10.62
C VAL A 24 -10.47 18.09 10.21
N GLU A 25 -11.27 19.12 10.41
CA GLU A 25 -10.78 20.50 10.32
C GLU A 25 -9.68 20.71 11.35
N SER A 26 -8.47 20.87 10.89
CA SER A 26 -7.29 21.09 11.72
C SER A 26 -6.52 22.30 11.20
N LYS A 27 -5.93 23.08 12.10
CA LYS A 27 -5.09 24.19 11.71
C LYS A 27 -3.84 23.66 10.98
N ARG A 28 -3.54 24.24 9.80
CA ARG A 28 -2.32 23.92 9.05
C ARG A 28 -1.08 24.11 9.94
N PRO A 29 -0.20 23.09 10.09
CA PRO A 29 0.99 23.19 10.91
C PRO A 29 2.03 24.13 10.29
N SER A 30 2.95 24.63 11.10
CA SER A 30 4.14 25.30 10.56
C SER A 30 5.04 24.28 9.84
N ASN A 31 5.78 24.73 8.82
CA ASN A 31 6.70 23.87 8.07
C ASN A 31 7.68 23.11 9.00
N LYS A 32 8.25 23.82 10.00
CA LYS A 32 9.14 23.19 11.02
C LYS A 32 8.43 22.07 11.81
N ALA A 33 7.18 22.27 12.21
CA ALA A 33 6.41 21.27 12.93
C ALA A 33 6.13 20.05 12.06
N PHE A 34 5.77 20.28 10.79
CA PHE A 34 5.53 19.22 9.81
C PHE A 34 6.80 18.41 9.53
N GLN A 35 7.93 19.05 9.22
CA GLN A 35 9.21 18.36 9.00
C GLN A 35 9.65 17.54 10.21
N LYS A 36 9.45 18.05 11.44
CA LYS A 36 9.72 17.31 12.67
C LYS A 36 8.80 16.07 12.81
N ALA A 37 7.53 16.19 12.42
CA ALA A 37 6.58 15.09 12.44
C ALA A 37 6.97 14.01 11.42
N VAL A 38 7.30 14.38 10.19
CA VAL A 38 7.83 13.48 9.14
C VAL A 38 9.06 12.73 9.63
N ALA A 39 10.05 13.43 10.19
CA ALA A 39 11.25 12.80 10.74
C ALA A 39 10.93 11.86 11.93
N THR A 40 9.91 12.19 12.73
CA THR A 40 9.47 11.31 13.83
C THR A 40 8.86 10.01 13.30
N ILE A 41 8.01 10.08 12.30
CA ILE A 41 7.42 8.90 11.65
C ILE A 41 8.51 8.04 11.05
N MET A 42 9.38 8.61 10.22
CA MET A 42 10.34 7.84 9.43
C MET A 42 11.51 7.22 10.23
N TYR A 43 11.92 7.84 11.34
CA TYR A 43 13.16 7.48 12.01
C TYR A 43 13.03 7.14 13.51
N LYS A 44 11.92 7.49 14.17
CA LYS A 44 11.83 7.45 15.65
C LYS A 44 10.66 6.62 16.17
N THR A 45 9.82 6.12 15.30
CA THR A 45 8.63 5.31 15.64
C THR A 45 8.44 4.23 14.58
N ASN A 46 7.52 3.31 14.80
CA ASN A 46 7.17 2.26 13.83
C ASN A 46 5.63 2.13 13.70
N GLY A 47 5.18 1.51 12.61
CA GLY A 47 3.76 1.38 12.27
C GLY A 47 2.99 0.39 13.13
N HIS A 48 3.67 -0.46 13.93
CA HIS A 48 3.04 -1.42 14.84
C HIS A 48 2.67 -0.76 16.17
N ASP A 49 3.62 -0.02 16.76
CA ASP A 49 3.46 0.57 18.08
C ASP A 49 2.94 2.00 17.97
N ILE A 50 1.63 2.15 18.11
CA ILE A 50 0.97 3.46 18.02
C ILE A 50 1.13 4.20 19.36
N THR A 51 2.36 4.62 19.64
CA THR A 51 2.69 5.43 20.83
C THR A 51 2.11 6.83 20.72
N ALA A 52 1.93 7.52 21.87
CA ALA A 52 1.49 8.93 21.90
C ALA A 52 2.38 9.85 21.04
N LYS A 53 3.70 9.57 20.99
CA LYS A 53 4.65 10.28 20.12
C LYS A 53 4.35 10.08 18.64
N ARG A 54 4.01 8.84 18.23
CA ARG A 54 3.63 8.53 16.84
C ARG A 54 2.29 9.15 16.52
N MET A 55 1.29 9.00 17.37
CA MET A 55 -0.04 9.60 17.16
C MET A 55 0.07 11.10 16.91
N LYS A 56 0.81 11.83 17.76
CA LYS A 56 1.01 13.27 17.59
C LYS A 56 1.71 13.61 16.26
N ALA A 57 2.68 12.80 15.83
CA ALA A 57 3.34 13.00 14.53
C ALA A 57 2.38 12.74 13.37
N MET A 58 1.56 11.69 13.45
CA MET A 58 0.52 11.38 12.46
C MET A 58 -0.54 12.48 12.38
N GLU A 59 -0.98 13.04 13.51
CA GLU A 59 -1.92 14.17 13.55
C GLU A 59 -1.37 15.41 12.84
N VAL A 60 -0.12 15.80 13.15
CA VAL A 60 0.54 16.95 12.50
C VAL A 60 0.69 16.70 10.99
N THR A 61 1.10 15.49 10.62
CA THR A 61 1.26 15.12 9.21
C THR A 61 -0.10 15.10 8.50
N GLN A 62 -1.12 14.53 9.14
CA GLN A 62 -2.50 14.50 8.62
C GLN A 62 -3.06 15.90 8.40
N SER A 63 -2.80 16.81 9.34
CA SER A 63 -3.24 18.19 9.23
C SER A 63 -2.69 18.85 7.97
N GLU A 64 -1.40 18.66 7.64
CA GLU A 64 -0.82 19.19 6.39
C GLU A 64 -1.40 18.49 5.15
N LEU A 65 -1.56 17.15 5.21
CA LEU A 65 -2.16 16.37 4.12
C LEU A 65 -3.61 16.81 3.80
N ASN A 66 -4.38 17.22 4.80
CA ASN A 66 -5.73 17.75 4.62
C ASN A 66 -5.75 19.13 3.91
N HIS A 67 -4.65 19.86 3.95
CA HIS A 67 -4.50 21.13 3.24
C HIS A 67 -3.83 20.98 1.86
N PHE A 68 -3.57 19.72 1.42
CA PHE A 68 -2.96 19.44 0.13
C PHE A 68 -3.97 18.73 -0.79
N PRO A 69 -4.78 19.49 -1.57
CA PRO A 69 -5.81 18.91 -2.41
C PRO A 69 -5.23 18.18 -3.62
N HIS A 70 -6.03 17.32 -4.25
CA HIS A 70 -5.64 16.54 -5.43
C HIS A 70 -5.21 17.42 -6.63
N THR A 71 -5.66 18.67 -6.68
CA THR A 71 -5.23 19.64 -7.69
C THR A 71 -3.79 20.07 -7.49
N GLU A 72 -3.34 20.29 -6.25
CA GLU A 72 -1.93 20.56 -5.93
C GLU A 72 -1.04 19.34 -6.21
N TRP A 73 -1.53 18.14 -5.91
CA TRP A 73 -0.84 16.91 -6.29
C TRP A 73 -0.60 16.81 -7.80
N ARG A 74 -1.64 17.10 -8.60
CA ARG A 74 -1.51 17.14 -10.07
C ARG A 74 -0.56 18.21 -10.53
N ALA A 75 -0.61 19.40 -9.94
CA ALA A 75 0.31 20.50 -10.26
C ALA A 75 1.76 20.08 -9.95
N TYR A 76 2.03 19.59 -8.75
CA TYR A 76 3.37 19.11 -8.35
C TYR A 76 3.91 18.03 -9.29
N ARG A 77 3.10 17.04 -9.67
CA ARG A 77 3.52 15.99 -10.61
C ARG A 77 3.91 16.53 -11.99
N ASN A 78 3.39 17.68 -12.38
CA ASN A 78 3.59 18.26 -13.71
C ASN A 78 4.63 19.38 -13.74
N ILE A 79 5.21 19.78 -12.61
CA ILE A 79 6.30 20.78 -12.59
C ILE A 79 7.46 20.27 -13.45
N LYS A 80 7.83 21.07 -14.47
CA LYS A 80 8.95 20.78 -15.37
C LYS A 80 10.20 21.58 -15.01
N ASP A 81 9.99 22.78 -14.49
CA ASP A 81 11.03 23.69 -14.06
C ASP A 81 11.75 23.15 -12.82
N THR A 82 13.07 23.08 -12.86
CA THR A 82 13.89 22.47 -11.80
C THR A 82 13.92 23.32 -10.54
N ASP A 83 13.90 24.66 -10.67
CA ASP A 83 13.97 25.57 -9.53
C ASP A 83 12.62 25.61 -8.81
N ALA A 84 11.51 25.73 -9.57
CA ALA A 84 10.17 25.63 -9.03
C ALA A 84 9.92 24.30 -8.32
N LEU A 85 10.51 23.22 -8.82
CA LEU A 85 10.40 21.89 -8.23
C LEU A 85 11.20 21.80 -6.93
N ALA A 86 12.45 22.27 -6.93
CA ALA A 86 13.27 22.30 -5.73
C ALA A 86 12.61 23.16 -4.63
N GLU A 87 12.01 24.30 -5.00
CA GLU A 87 11.23 25.12 -4.07
C GLU A 87 10.01 24.37 -3.50
N ALA A 88 9.24 23.70 -4.34
CA ALA A 88 8.08 22.92 -3.90
C ALA A 88 8.48 21.82 -2.90
N GLU A 89 9.65 21.22 -3.06
CA GLU A 89 10.16 20.14 -2.21
C GLU A 89 10.82 20.61 -0.89
N LEU A 90 10.91 21.91 -0.66
CA LEU A 90 11.38 22.44 0.63
C LEU A 90 10.32 22.36 1.74
N SER A 91 9.05 22.20 1.38
CA SER A 91 7.96 22.28 2.35
C SER A 91 6.78 21.39 1.97
N SER A 92 5.89 21.18 2.98
CA SER A 92 4.61 20.51 2.78
C SER A 92 4.73 19.05 2.31
N VAL A 93 3.72 18.55 1.65
CA VAL A 93 3.62 17.15 1.20
C VAL A 93 4.71 16.77 0.20
N PRO A 94 5.10 17.60 -0.78
CA PRO A 94 6.27 17.35 -1.65
C PRO A 94 7.55 17.04 -0.88
N TYR A 95 7.84 17.80 0.18
CA TYR A 95 8.97 17.51 1.08
C TYR A 95 8.89 16.10 1.65
N PHE A 96 7.73 15.71 2.19
CA PHE A 96 7.56 14.36 2.75
C PHE A 96 7.83 13.27 1.71
N MET A 97 7.27 13.43 0.53
CA MET A 97 7.45 12.45 -0.56
C MET A 97 8.92 12.34 -0.99
N ARG A 98 9.60 13.48 -1.15
CA ARG A 98 11.03 13.50 -1.52
C ARG A 98 11.88 12.84 -0.42
N GLN A 99 11.66 13.20 0.85
CA GLN A 99 12.38 12.60 1.99
C GLN A 99 12.13 11.09 2.10
N ALA A 100 10.91 10.64 1.85
CA ALA A 100 10.56 9.21 1.86
C ALA A 100 11.32 8.46 0.75
N LEU A 101 11.32 8.98 -0.47
CA LEU A 101 12.02 8.37 -1.60
C LEU A 101 13.53 8.34 -1.39
N ASP A 102 14.15 9.45 -0.99
CA ASP A 102 15.60 9.53 -0.76
C ASP A 102 16.06 8.57 0.34
N LYS A 103 15.27 8.50 1.43
CA LYS A 103 15.52 7.54 2.51
C LYS A 103 15.46 6.09 2.01
N ILE A 104 14.40 5.76 1.26
CA ILE A 104 14.22 4.41 0.73
C ILE A 104 15.35 4.03 -0.21
N LYS A 105 15.71 4.90 -1.17
CA LYS A 105 16.84 4.67 -2.07
C LYS A 105 18.11 4.33 -1.29
N LYS A 106 18.49 5.21 -0.37
CA LYS A 106 19.67 5.01 0.46
C LYS A 106 19.61 3.72 1.28
N GLU A 107 18.46 3.43 1.89
CA GLU A 107 18.32 2.25 2.74
C GLU A 107 18.26 0.95 1.95
N VAL A 108 17.63 0.92 0.77
CA VAL A 108 17.64 -0.25 -0.11
C VAL A 108 19.05 -0.59 -0.54
N GLU A 109 19.87 0.41 -0.88
CA GLU A 109 21.29 0.19 -1.21
C GLU A 109 22.09 -0.34 -0.02
N THR A 110 21.96 0.27 1.14
CA THR A 110 22.86 0.06 2.27
C THR A 110 22.40 -1.00 3.27
N THR A 111 21.11 -1.37 3.28
CA THR A 111 20.60 -2.38 4.21
C THR A 111 21.07 -3.77 3.81
N LYS A 112 21.85 -4.40 4.65
CA LYS A 112 22.17 -5.83 4.54
C LYS A 112 21.08 -6.64 5.21
N VAL A 113 20.25 -7.32 4.41
CA VAL A 113 19.22 -8.23 4.92
C VAL A 113 19.87 -9.54 5.29
N LYS A 114 19.65 -9.96 6.54
CA LYS A 114 20.21 -11.24 7.06
C LYS A 114 19.27 -12.39 6.73
N ASP A 115 19.81 -13.59 6.72
CA ASP A 115 19.00 -14.81 6.61
C ASP A 115 17.92 -14.85 7.71
N GLY A 116 16.75 -15.36 7.36
CA GLY A 116 15.57 -15.37 8.22
C GLY A 116 14.83 -14.02 8.32
N THR A 117 15.24 -13.00 7.53
CA THR A 117 14.61 -11.67 7.58
C THR A 117 14.17 -11.17 6.20
N VAL A 118 13.18 -10.26 6.20
CA VAL A 118 12.73 -9.47 5.06
C VAL A 118 12.68 -8.00 5.46
N ALA A 119 13.20 -7.11 4.62
CA ALA A 119 13.07 -5.67 4.80
C ALA A 119 11.99 -5.14 3.85
N ILE A 120 11.07 -4.33 4.37
CA ILE A 120 9.89 -3.82 3.66
C ILE A 120 9.84 -2.31 3.86
N TRP A 121 9.67 -1.56 2.77
CA TRP A 121 9.45 -0.12 2.80
C TRP A 121 8.12 0.22 2.16
N LEU A 122 7.29 1.03 2.84
CA LEU A 122 6.15 1.68 2.20
C LEU A 122 6.65 2.95 1.52
N LEU A 123 6.50 3.02 0.20
CA LEU A 123 6.85 4.22 -0.55
C LEU A 123 5.69 5.21 -0.60
N TYR A 124 4.54 4.77 -1.09
CA TYR A 124 3.33 5.58 -1.25
C TYR A 124 2.12 4.68 -1.48
N ASN A 125 0.93 5.07 -1.00
CA ASN A 125 -0.35 4.38 -1.23
C ASN A 125 -0.30 2.88 -0.85
N MET A 126 -0.25 1.98 -1.81
CA MET A 126 0.01 0.54 -1.63
C MET A 126 1.35 0.10 -2.24
N GLY A 127 2.21 1.06 -2.59
CA GLY A 127 3.50 0.79 -3.21
C GLY A 127 4.57 0.38 -2.20
N TYR A 128 5.01 -0.87 -2.29
CA TYR A 128 6.04 -1.43 -1.41
C TYR A 128 7.30 -1.81 -2.17
N ILE A 129 8.46 -1.54 -1.57
CA ILE A 129 9.73 -2.15 -1.97
C ILE A 129 10.10 -3.18 -0.91
N ILE A 130 10.42 -4.37 -1.36
CA ILE A 130 10.77 -5.50 -0.52
C ILE A 130 12.19 -5.95 -0.85
N LYS A 131 13.01 -6.17 0.16
CA LYS A 131 14.36 -6.71 0.01
C LYS A 131 14.52 -7.98 0.86
N THR A 132 14.95 -9.05 0.21
CA THR A 132 15.36 -10.30 0.81
C THR A 132 16.89 -10.38 0.83
N PRO A 133 17.52 -11.43 1.36
CA PRO A 133 18.96 -11.64 1.21
C PRO A 133 19.44 -11.78 -0.24
N THR A 134 18.55 -12.10 -1.19
CA THR A 134 18.86 -12.45 -2.58
C THR A 134 18.29 -11.51 -3.63
N SER A 135 17.19 -10.81 -3.33
CA SER A 135 16.45 -10.01 -4.30
C SER A 135 15.87 -8.74 -3.72
N VAL A 136 15.67 -7.75 -4.59
CA VAL A 136 14.89 -6.53 -4.30
C VAL A 136 13.74 -6.45 -5.31
N PHE A 137 12.50 -6.34 -4.85
CA PHE A 137 11.36 -6.26 -5.75
C PHE A 137 10.33 -5.24 -5.30
N GLY A 138 9.51 -4.81 -6.25
CA GLY A 138 8.48 -3.81 -6.03
C GLY A 138 7.07 -4.32 -6.29
N ILE A 139 6.08 -3.73 -5.61
CA ILE A 139 4.66 -3.90 -5.88
C ILE A 139 4.04 -2.53 -5.93
N ASP A 140 3.27 -2.21 -6.98
CA ASP A 140 2.55 -0.94 -7.16
C ASP A 140 3.41 0.31 -6.89
N ILE A 141 4.65 0.26 -7.34
CA ILE A 141 5.62 1.34 -7.13
C ILE A 141 5.12 2.61 -7.80
N HIS A 142 4.70 3.57 -7.02
CA HIS A 142 4.12 4.83 -7.49
C HIS A 142 4.55 6.00 -6.61
N THR A 143 4.98 7.07 -7.21
CA THR A 143 5.13 8.45 -6.74
C THR A 143 5.86 9.25 -7.82
N ARG A 144 6.24 10.51 -7.54
CA ARG A 144 7.14 11.28 -8.43
C ARG A 144 8.57 10.74 -8.32
N TYR A 145 9.31 10.75 -9.42
CA TYR A 145 10.72 10.28 -9.53
C TYR A 145 10.96 8.81 -9.16
N VAL A 146 9.94 8.03 -9.10
CA VAL A 146 10.11 6.64 -8.68
C VAL A 146 10.94 5.83 -9.69
N GLU A 147 11.08 6.30 -10.94
CA GLU A 147 12.03 5.76 -11.91
C GLU A 147 13.48 5.74 -11.42
N GLU A 148 13.83 6.61 -10.44
CA GLU A 148 15.15 6.61 -9.79
C GLU A 148 15.45 5.33 -9.01
N VAL A 149 14.45 4.54 -8.64
CA VAL A 149 14.64 3.25 -7.94
C VAL A 149 14.72 2.06 -8.90
N ALA A 150 14.54 2.28 -10.21
CA ALA A 150 14.53 1.20 -11.18
C ALA A 150 15.86 0.41 -11.25
N ASP A 151 16.98 1.05 -10.92
CA ASP A 151 18.28 0.36 -10.83
C ASP A 151 18.39 -0.56 -9.61
N LEU A 152 17.70 -0.22 -8.52
CA LEU A 152 17.73 -0.91 -7.24
C LEU A 152 16.80 -2.12 -7.16
N VAL A 153 15.79 -2.18 -8.03
CA VAL A 153 14.73 -3.21 -8.02
C VAL A 153 15.02 -4.22 -9.12
N ASP A 154 15.00 -5.50 -8.82
CA ASP A 154 15.28 -6.59 -9.75
C ASP A 154 14.06 -6.89 -10.65
N PHE A 155 12.86 -6.86 -10.08
CA PHE A 155 11.58 -7.02 -10.78
C PHE A 155 10.46 -6.28 -10.07
N THR A 156 9.32 -6.09 -10.74
CA THR A 156 8.16 -5.43 -10.14
C THR A 156 6.84 -6.06 -10.56
N MET A 157 5.83 -5.91 -9.72
CA MET A 157 4.46 -6.38 -9.94
C MET A 157 3.51 -5.19 -9.90
N VAL A 158 2.47 -5.22 -10.74
CA VAL A 158 1.40 -4.21 -10.76
C VAL A 158 0.07 -4.91 -10.56
N THR A 159 -0.72 -4.48 -9.57
CA THR A 159 -1.97 -5.14 -9.23
C THR A 159 -3.08 -4.85 -10.25
N HIS A 160 -3.19 -3.62 -10.74
CA HIS A 160 -4.23 -3.25 -11.71
C HIS A 160 -3.94 -1.91 -12.41
N ALA A 161 -4.77 -1.57 -13.40
CA ALA A 161 -4.53 -0.46 -14.33
C ALA A 161 -4.88 0.94 -13.81
N HIS A 162 -5.27 1.11 -12.54
CA HIS A 162 -5.54 2.44 -12.00
C HIS A 162 -4.26 3.27 -11.88
N GLY A 163 -4.41 4.59 -12.04
CA GLY A 163 -3.29 5.52 -12.15
C GLY A 163 -2.50 5.74 -10.86
N ASP A 164 -3.00 5.32 -9.73
CA ASP A 164 -2.35 5.36 -8.42
C ASP A 164 -1.60 4.05 -8.07
N HIS A 165 -1.71 3.02 -8.92
CA HIS A 165 -0.96 1.77 -8.86
C HIS A 165 0.01 1.61 -10.04
N THR A 166 -0.26 2.29 -11.16
CA THR A 166 0.52 2.18 -12.39
C THR A 166 1.36 3.43 -12.65
N ASN A 167 2.67 3.36 -12.44
CA ASN A 167 3.60 4.43 -12.77
C ASN A 167 4.32 4.12 -14.09
N LYS A 168 3.81 4.62 -15.22
CA LYS A 168 4.38 4.36 -16.56
C LYS A 168 5.87 4.73 -16.68
N PRO A 169 6.38 5.89 -16.20
CA PRO A 169 7.81 6.21 -16.23
C PRO A 169 8.68 5.14 -15.56
N PHE A 170 8.31 4.70 -14.36
CA PHE A 170 9.03 3.64 -13.65
C PHE A 170 9.01 2.31 -14.42
N LEU A 171 7.82 1.88 -14.87
CA LEU A 171 7.66 0.62 -15.58
C LEU A 171 8.42 0.59 -16.92
N LYS A 172 8.44 1.72 -17.64
CA LYS A 172 9.28 1.89 -18.83
C LYS A 172 10.78 1.83 -18.50
N ALA A 173 11.18 2.44 -17.38
CA ALA A 173 12.56 2.38 -16.91
C ALA A 173 12.99 0.96 -16.54
N MET A 174 12.11 0.16 -15.91
CA MET A 174 12.34 -1.27 -15.64
C MET A 174 12.49 -2.06 -16.94
N SER A 175 11.53 -1.91 -17.86
CA SER A 175 11.52 -2.59 -19.16
C SER A 175 12.76 -2.26 -20.00
N ALA A 176 13.18 -0.99 -20.03
CA ALA A 176 14.38 -0.56 -20.75
C ALA A 176 15.68 -1.17 -20.20
N ARG A 177 15.68 -1.61 -18.94
CA ARG A 177 16.77 -2.33 -18.27
C ARG A 177 16.68 -3.86 -18.41
N GLY A 178 15.71 -4.35 -19.19
CA GLY A 178 15.45 -5.79 -19.31
C GLY A 178 14.93 -6.45 -18.04
N LYS A 179 14.45 -5.68 -17.05
CA LYS A 179 13.92 -6.19 -15.80
C LYS A 179 12.46 -6.61 -15.95
N GLN A 180 12.06 -7.68 -15.27
CA GLN A 180 10.71 -8.21 -15.37
C GLN A 180 9.67 -7.26 -14.74
N VAL A 181 8.58 -7.06 -15.48
CA VAL A 181 7.37 -6.37 -15.02
C VAL A 181 6.21 -7.35 -15.14
N PHE A 182 5.54 -7.65 -14.04
CA PHE A 182 4.38 -8.53 -14.01
C PHE A 182 3.10 -7.70 -13.95
N ALA A 183 2.19 -7.90 -14.91
CA ALA A 183 0.89 -7.22 -14.95
C ALA A 183 -0.14 -8.08 -15.71
N ALA A 184 -1.42 -8.07 -15.28
CA ALA A 184 -2.51 -8.76 -15.97
C ALA A 184 -3.07 -7.97 -17.17
N PHE A 185 -2.55 -6.77 -17.43
CA PHE A 185 -3.00 -5.86 -18.48
C PHE A 185 -1.81 -5.30 -19.28
N ASP A 186 -2.08 -4.85 -20.50
CA ASP A 186 -1.06 -4.28 -21.35
C ASP A 186 -0.70 -2.85 -20.91
N ILE A 187 0.60 -2.56 -20.85
CA ILE A 187 1.12 -1.24 -20.48
C ILE A 187 1.91 -0.71 -21.68
N GLU A 188 1.46 0.40 -22.22
CA GLU A 188 2.05 1.02 -23.41
C GLU A 188 3.56 1.30 -23.25
N GLY A 189 4.37 0.70 -24.12
CA GLY A 189 5.83 0.85 -24.13
C GLY A 189 6.55 0.12 -23.00
N VAL A 190 5.91 -0.89 -22.41
CA VAL A 190 6.50 -1.79 -21.40
C VAL A 190 6.40 -3.22 -21.90
N ASN A 191 7.52 -3.94 -21.91
CA ASN A 191 7.52 -5.38 -22.11
C ASN A 191 7.21 -6.04 -20.77
N SER A 192 5.94 -6.42 -20.55
CA SER A 192 5.50 -7.06 -19.32
C SER A 192 5.23 -8.54 -19.51
N THR A 193 5.55 -9.33 -18.49
CA THR A 193 5.06 -10.70 -18.35
C THR A 193 3.58 -10.64 -18.02
N LYS A 194 2.73 -11.14 -18.93
CA LYS A 194 1.30 -11.17 -18.73
C LYS A 194 0.93 -12.17 -17.66
N ILE A 195 0.22 -11.69 -16.64
CA ILE A 195 -0.25 -12.52 -15.53
C ILE A 195 -1.56 -13.20 -15.89
N GLU A 196 -1.65 -14.46 -15.52
CA GLU A 196 -2.87 -15.27 -15.58
C GLU A 196 -3.45 -15.50 -14.18
N HIS A 197 -4.72 -15.87 -14.12
CA HIS A 197 -5.39 -16.26 -12.90
C HIS A 197 -4.85 -17.60 -12.39
N GLU A 198 -4.62 -17.71 -11.07
CA GLU A 198 -4.10 -18.92 -10.41
C GLU A 198 -2.77 -19.45 -10.98
N ALA A 199 -1.95 -18.55 -11.56
CA ALA A 199 -0.65 -18.90 -12.08
C ALA A 199 0.45 -18.76 -11.02
N VAL A 200 1.55 -19.48 -11.25
CA VAL A 200 2.74 -19.44 -10.41
C VAL A 200 3.94 -19.01 -11.25
N TYR A 201 4.65 -18.01 -10.78
CA TYR A 201 5.87 -17.49 -11.40
C TYR A 201 7.03 -17.60 -10.41
N THR A 202 8.24 -17.75 -10.92
CA THR A 202 9.45 -17.81 -10.10
C THR A 202 10.48 -16.82 -10.63
N VAL A 203 11.06 -16.03 -9.72
CA VAL A 203 12.18 -15.12 -10.01
C VAL A 203 13.26 -15.37 -8.97
N GLY A 204 14.36 -16.01 -9.37
CA GLY A 204 15.37 -16.48 -8.42
C GLY A 204 14.79 -17.49 -7.45
N ASP A 205 14.83 -17.19 -6.16
CA ASP A 205 14.23 -17.99 -5.07
C ASP A 205 12.85 -17.47 -4.62
N ILE A 206 12.33 -16.42 -5.25
CA ILE A 206 11.00 -15.86 -4.96
C ILE A 206 9.94 -16.60 -5.78
N THR A 207 8.90 -17.09 -5.13
CA THR A 207 7.72 -17.68 -5.79
C THR A 207 6.53 -16.74 -5.65
N ILE A 208 5.88 -16.44 -6.77
CA ILE A 208 4.75 -15.51 -6.88
C ILE A 208 3.54 -16.31 -7.37
N ARG A 209 2.48 -16.39 -6.57
CA ARG A 209 1.19 -16.92 -6.98
C ARG A 209 0.20 -15.78 -7.14
N THR A 210 -0.60 -15.85 -8.18
CA THR A 210 -1.52 -14.77 -8.57
C THR A 210 -2.97 -15.21 -8.49
N THR A 211 -3.83 -14.29 -8.03
CA THR A 211 -5.28 -14.45 -8.09
C THR A 211 -5.88 -13.20 -8.66
N ILE A 212 -6.64 -13.31 -9.76
CA ILE A 212 -7.34 -12.17 -10.35
C ILE A 212 -8.75 -12.12 -9.78
N GLY A 213 -9.10 -10.99 -9.19
CA GLY A 213 -10.37 -10.77 -8.51
C GLY A 213 -11.03 -9.43 -8.84
N ASP A 214 -12.10 -9.14 -8.12
CA ASP A 214 -12.95 -7.97 -8.34
C ASP A 214 -12.44 -6.74 -7.58
N HIS A 215 -12.38 -5.59 -8.28
CA HIS A 215 -12.22 -4.30 -7.63
C HIS A 215 -13.55 -3.79 -7.07
N ASN A 216 -14.62 -3.96 -7.85
CA ASN A 216 -16.00 -3.63 -7.47
C ASN A 216 -16.98 -4.32 -8.43
N LYS A 217 -18.28 -4.12 -8.23
CA LYS A 217 -19.33 -4.75 -9.05
C LYS A 217 -19.24 -4.46 -10.54
N LYS A 218 -18.60 -3.33 -10.95
CA LYS A 218 -18.43 -2.92 -12.36
C LYS A 218 -17.06 -3.36 -12.92
N LEU A 219 -16.04 -3.48 -12.09
CA LEU A 219 -14.69 -3.87 -12.45
C LEU A 219 -14.40 -5.26 -11.89
N ARG A 220 -14.97 -6.28 -12.56
CA ARG A 220 -14.75 -7.68 -12.22
C ARG A 220 -13.48 -8.20 -12.88
N ASN A 221 -12.79 -9.12 -12.20
CA ASN A 221 -11.53 -9.70 -12.67
C ASN A 221 -10.51 -8.62 -13.08
N PHE A 222 -10.41 -7.56 -12.27
CA PHE A 222 -9.66 -6.37 -12.60
C PHE A 222 -8.40 -6.18 -11.74
N VAL A 223 -8.35 -6.80 -10.58
CA VAL A 223 -7.25 -6.66 -9.62
C VAL A 223 -6.54 -8.00 -9.47
N THR A 224 -5.23 -7.98 -9.59
CA THR A 224 -4.37 -9.11 -9.25
C THR A 224 -3.93 -9.01 -7.79
N SER A 225 -4.24 -10.01 -6.99
CA SER A 225 -3.65 -10.22 -5.68
C SER A 225 -2.42 -11.13 -5.82
N TYR A 226 -1.36 -10.82 -5.06
CA TYR A 226 -0.09 -11.53 -5.10
C TYR A 226 0.19 -12.22 -3.78
N GLU A 227 0.30 -13.54 -3.78
CA GLU A 227 0.94 -14.31 -2.72
C GLU A 227 2.41 -14.50 -3.09
N ILE A 228 3.31 -14.05 -2.22
CA ILE A 228 4.74 -13.99 -2.49
C ILE A 228 5.48 -14.75 -1.39
N ASP A 229 6.02 -15.91 -1.73
CA ASP A 229 6.98 -16.59 -0.88
C ASP A 229 8.37 -16.01 -1.15
N CYS A 230 8.93 -15.38 -0.13
CA CYS A 230 10.21 -14.70 -0.20
C CYS A 230 11.43 -15.65 -0.17
N GLY A 231 11.21 -16.96 -0.28
CA GLY A 231 12.24 -17.98 -0.44
C GLY A 231 12.89 -18.48 0.87
N PRO A 232 13.70 -19.53 0.76
CA PRO A 232 14.22 -20.25 1.93
C PRO A 232 15.15 -19.41 2.81
N ARG A 233 15.86 -18.42 2.23
CA ARG A 233 16.71 -17.53 3.01
C ARG A 233 15.95 -16.51 3.87
N THR A 234 14.62 -16.47 3.76
CA THR A 234 13.72 -15.68 4.62
C THR A 234 12.87 -16.53 5.55
N ASP A 235 13.24 -17.80 5.78
CA ASP A 235 12.41 -18.81 6.44
C ASP A 235 11.05 -19.00 5.73
N ASN A 236 11.01 -18.86 4.41
CA ASN A 236 9.82 -18.89 3.55
C ASN A 236 8.74 -17.92 4.07
N THR A 237 9.14 -16.69 4.38
CA THR A 237 8.20 -15.61 4.74
C THR A 237 7.26 -15.33 3.58
N VAL A 238 5.95 -15.36 3.85
CA VAL A 238 4.88 -15.15 2.86
C VAL A 238 4.24 -13.79 3.03
N LEU A 239 4.30 -12.98 1.98
CA LEU A 239 3.58 -11.71 1.86
C LEU A 239 2.33 -11.93 1.01
N PHE A 240 1.22 -11.31 1.36
CA PHE A 240 0.00 -11.33 0.55
C PHE A 240 -0.52 -9.92 0.34
N HIS A 241 -0.42 -9.43 -0.89
CA HIS A 241 -0.83 -8.08 -1.31
C HIS A 241 -2.12 -8.15 -2.11
N THR A 242 -3.19 -7.51 -1.64
CA THR A 242 -4.52 -7.63 -2.24
C THR A 242 -4.76 -6.69 -3.42
N GLY A 243 -3.91 -5.67 -3.62
CA GLY A 243 -4.32 -4.52 -4.41
C GLY A 243 -5.65 -3.97 -3.88
N ASP A 244 -6.47 -3.46 -4.77
CA ASP A 244 -7.78 -2.91 -4.46
C ASP A 244 -8.92 -3.96 -4.55
N SER A 245 -8.63 -5.22 -4.23
CA SER A 245 -9.66 -6.25 -4.21
C SER A 245 -10.71 -5.94 -3.14
N ASN A 246 -12.00 -5.98 -3.53
CA ASN A 246 -13.11 -5.77 -2.62
C ASN A 246 -13.83 -7.06 -2.19
N ASN A 247 -13.42 -8.20 -2.73
CA ASN A 247 -14.08 -9.48 -2.51
C ASN A 247 -13.19 -10.44 -1.72
N TYR A 248 -13.41 -10.53 -0.40
CA TYR A 248 -12.61 -11.39 0.46
C TYR A 248 -12.73 -12.89 0.14
N LEU A 249 -13.82 -13.32 -0.53
CA LEU A 249 -14.00 -14.70 -0.94
C LEU A 249 -13.07 -15.12 -2.10
N GLN A 250 -12.51 -14.13 -2.81
CA GLN A 250 -11.52 -14.34 -3.87
C GLN A 250 -10.06 -14.23 -3.36
N LEU A 251 -9.87 -13.94 -2.06
CA LEU A 251 -8.56 -13.83 -1.43
C LEU A 251 -8.19 -15.17 -0.79
N ASN A 252 -7.65 -16.10 -1.59
CA ASN A 252 -7.36 -17.46 -1.17
C ASN A 252 -5.87 -17.80 -1.34
N PRO A 253 -4.98 -17.31 -0.43
CA PRO A 253 -3.59 -17.73 -0.44
C PRO A 253 -3.47 -19.23 -0.11
N GLU A 254 -2.55 -19.93 -0.78
CA GLU A 254 -2.28 -21.34 -0.49
C GLU A 254 -1.41 -21.53 0.76
N LYS A 255 -0.49 -20.59 0.97
CA LYS A 255 0.45 -20.65 2.09
C LYS A 255 -0.03 -19.82 3.27
N LYS A 256 0.43 -20.19 4.46
CA LYS A 256 0.17 -19.38 5.66
C LYS A 256 0.82 -18.02 5.51
N VAL A 257 0.00 -16.96 5.52
CA VAL A 257 0.42 -15.59 5.30
C VAL A 257 1.11 -15.02 6.56
N ASP A 258 2.30 -14.50 6.40
CA ASP A 258 2.99 -13.79 7.47
C ASP A 258 2.56 -12.32 7.50
N ILE A 259 2.50 -11.64 6.36
CA ILE A 259 2.11 -10.23 6.26
C ILE A 259 1.02 -10.06 5.21
N PHE A 260 -0.13 -9.60 5.64
CA PHE A 260 -1.30 -9.32 4.82
C PHE A 260 -1.39 -7.80 4.57
N MET A 261 -1.07 -7.37 3.35
CA MET A 261 -1.08 -5.99 2.89
C MET A 261 -2.40 -5.72 2.18
N LEU A 262 -3.33 -5.01 2.82
CA LEU A 262 -4.69 -4.82 2.31
C LEU A 262 -5.07 -3.35 2.13
N HIS A 263 -5.96 -3.10 1.18
CA HIS A 263 -6.66 -1.82 1.06
C HIS A 263 -7.67 -1.67 2.20
N MET A 264 -7.52 -0.60 3.00
CA MET A 264 -8.32 -0.45 4.22
C MET A 264 -9.79 -0.09 4.01
N SER A 265 -10.23 0.23 2.78
CA SER A 265 -11.60 0.73 2.58
C SER A 265 -12.12 0.70 1.13
N VAL A 266 -11.79 -0.29 0.35
CA VAL A 266 -12.32 -0.49 -1.02
C VAL A 266 -13.71 -1.15 -1.05
N GLY A 267 -14.33 -1.33 0.11
CA GLY A 267 -15.55 -2.13 0.28
C GLY A 267 -15.29 -3.57 0.68
N LEU A 268 -14.03 -3.93 0.95
CA LEU A 268 -13.63 -5.22 1.47
C LEU A 268 -14.17 -5.41 2.90
N ASN A 269 -14.78 -6.56 3.18
CA ASN A 269 -15.04 -6.97 4.56
C ASN A 269 -13.72 -7.44 5.19
N ILE A 270 -13.00 -6.48 5.80
CA ILE A 270 -11.63 -6.68 6.31
C ILE A 270 -11.60 -7.73 7.43
N GLN A 271 -12.54 -7.69 8.37
CA GLN A 271 -12.57 -8.69 9.44
C GLN A 271 -12.83 -10.09 8.90
N ALA A 272 -13.71 -10.24 7.91
CA ALA A 272 -13.95 -11.54 7.27
C ALA A 272 -12.70 -12.02 6.49
N ALA A 273 -11.99 -11.10 5.82
CA ALA A 273 -10.72 -11.43 5.16
C ALA A 273 -9.65 -11.88 6.16
N ILE A 274 -9.50 -11.18 7.29
CA ILE A 274 -8.58 -11.56 8.37
C ILE A 274 -8.95 -12.96 8.93
N ASN A 275 -10.22 -13.20 9.18
CA ASN A 275 -10.70 -14.48 9.72
C ASN A 275 -10.48 -15.65 8.74
N ASN A 276 -10.62 -15.39 7.43
CA ASN A 276 -10.40 -16.38 6.39
C ASN A 276 -8.91 -16.72 6.19
N ILE A 277 -8.06 -15.70 6.12
CA ILE A 277 -6.64 -15.84 5.81
C ILE A 277 -5.80 -16.17 7.06
N GLN A 278 -6.22 -15.69 8.23
CA GLN A 278 -5.52 -15.83 9.51
C GLN A 278 -4.03 -15.42 9.43
N PRO A 279 -3.73 -14.20 8.94
CA PRO A 279 -2.37 -13.74 8.79
C PRO A 279 -1.70 -13.52 10.15
N ARG A 280 -0.36 -13.51 10.20
CA ARG A 280 0.37 -13.11 11.43
C ARG A 280 0.30 -11.62 11.67
N HIS A 281 0.41 -10.81 10.60
CA HIS A 281 0.38 -9.36 10.64
C HIS A 281 -0.54 -8.81 9.55
N VAL A 282 -1.20 -7.71 9.85
CA VAL A 282 -2.07 -6.97 8.93
C VAL A 282 -1.49 -5.58 8.71
N PHE A 283 -1.20 -5.21 7.48
CA PHE A 283 -0.80 -3.86 7.09
C PHE A 283 -1.99 -3.13 6.46
N LEU A 284 -2.48 -2.09 7.14
CA LEU A 284 -3.51 -1.21 6.59
C LEU A 284 -2.85 -0.27 5.57
N SER A 285 -3.17 -0.46 4.32
CA SER A 285 -2.60 0.26 3.19
C SER A 285 -3.65 1.09 2.46
N HIS A 286 -3.26 1.75 1.36
CA HIS A 286 -4.06 2.72 0.61
C HIS A 286 -4.44 3.93 1.47
N LEU A 287 -3.44 4.43 2.20
CA LEU A 287 -3.58 5.62 3.02
C LEU A 287 -2.99 6.83 2.29
N GLN A 288 -3.70 7.96 2.41
CA GLN A 288 -3.23 9.26 1.90
C GLN A 288 -2.97 9.26 0.38
N GLU A 289 -3.80 8.57 -0.40
CA GLU A 289 -3.70 8.65 -1.86
C GLU A 289 -4.07 10.07 -2.32
N LEU A 290 -3.07 10.82 -2.84
CA LEU A 290 -3.16 12.26 -3.11
C LEU A 290 -3.93 12.60 -4.40
N GLY A 291 -4.08 11.66 -5.31
CA GLY A 291 -4.89 11.80 -6.53
C GLY A 291 -6.38 11.85 -6.24
N HIS A 292 -6.80 11.33 -5.09
CA HIS A 292 -8.18 11.38 -4.63
C HIS A 292 -8.50 12.70 -3.90
N ARG A 293 -9.77 13.07 -3.91
CA ARG A 293 -10.26 14.22 -3.16
C ARG A 293 -10.17 13.94 -1.66
N ILE A 294 -9.92 14.98 -0.87
CA ILE A 294 -9.82 14.88 0.59
C ILE A 294 -11.14 14.38 1.21
N ASP A 295 -12.27 14.81 0.66
CA ASP A 295 -13.60 14.44 1.12
C ASP A 295 -14.13 13.13 0.53
N LYS A 296 -13.33 12.45 -0.33
CA LYS A 296 -13.79 11.25 -1.02
C LYS A 296 -12.60 10.38 -1.46
N TRP A 297 -12.52 9.16 -0.91
CA TRP A 297 -11.56 8.10 -1.22
C TRP A 297 -10.09 8.36 -0.82
N ARG A 298 -9.77 9.49 -0.18
CA ARG A 298 -8.48 9.70 0.46
C ARG A 298 -8.57 9.29 1.93
N TRP A 299 -8.24 8.06 2.22
CA TRP A 299 -8.30 7.52 3.58
C TRP A 299 -7.18 8.09 4.45
N THR A 300 -7.53 8.52 5.65
CA THR A 300 -6.64 9.23 6.57
C THR A 300 -6.01 8.30 7.60
N PHE A 301 -4.95 8.78 8.26
CA PHE A 301 -4.42 8.08 9.44
C PHE A 301 -5.46 7.92 10.55
N HIS A 302 -6.36 8.90 10.69
CA HIS A 302 -7.45 8.82 11.65
C HIS A 302 -8.45 7.69 11.31
N ASP A 303 -8.76 7.51 10.02
CA ASP A 303 -9.61 6.40 9.57
C ASP A 303 -8.93 5.05 9.84
N ALA A 304 -7.62 4.97 9.61
CA ALA A 304 -6.85 3.75 9.90
C ALA A 304 -6.80 3.42 11.39
N LEU A 305 -6.63 4.43 12.26
CA LEU A 305 -6.69 4.25 13.70
C LEU A 305 -8.06 3.76 14.16
N LYS A 306 -9.14 4.40 13.68
CA LYS A 306 -10.51 3.96 13.98
C LYS A 306 -10.80 2.54 13.51
N LEU A 307 -10.26 2.17 12.33
CA LEU A 307 -10.41 0.82 11.81
C LEU A 307 -9.62 -0.19 12.66
N LYS A 308 -8.37 0.12 13.00
CA LYS A 308 -7.54 -0.72 13.88
C LYS A 308 -8.25 -1.06 15.18
N ASP A 309 -8.91 -0.07 15.82
CA ASP A 309 -9.62 -0.27 17.08
C ASP A 309 -10.86 -1.18 16.96
N LYS A 310 -11.40 -1.35 15.74
CA LYS A 310 -12.57 -2.20 15.46
C LYS A 310 -12.20 -3.62 15.04
N LEU A 311 -10.99 -3.86 14.63
CA LEU A 311 -10.55 -5.14 14.12
C LEU A 311 -10.06 -6.05 15.26
N ASN A 312 -10.51 -7.28 15.25
CA ASN A 312 -10.05 -8.31 16.17
C ASN A 312 -8.79 -9.00 15.62
N HIS A 313 -7.64 -8.34 15.80
CA HIS A 313 -6.33 -8.88 15.44
C HIS A 313 -5.23 -8.17 16.24
N ASN A 314 -4.27 -8.93 16.79
CA ASN A 314 -3.26 -8.39 17.71
C ASN A 314 -2.16 -7.57 17.03
N HIS A 315 -1.86 -7.86 15.75
CA HIS A 315 -0.72 -7.28 15.04
C HIS A 315 -1.17 -6.50 13.81
N ILE A 316 -1.83 -5.35 14.04
CA ILE A 316 -2.23 -4.42 13.00
C ILE A 316 -1.24 -3.27 12.92
N TRP A 317 -0.70 -3.05 11.73
CA TRP A 317 0.25 -2.01 11.40
C TRP A 317 -0.43 -0.89 10.61
N ILE A 318 -0.02 0.33 10.88
CA ILE A 318 -0.35 1.51 10.07
C ILE A 318 0.98 2.08 9.56
N PRO A 319 1.55 1.51 8.49
CA PRO A 319 2.80 2.01 7.92
C PRO A 319 2.60 3.38 7.27
N CYS A 320 3.63 4.21 7.31
CA CYS A 320 3.67 5.53 6.69
C CYS A 320 4.77 5.57 5.63
N TRP A 321 4.69 6.56 4.73
CA TRP A 321 5.68 6.73 3.66
C TRP A 321 7.11 6.86 4.22
N GLY A 322 8.05 6.17 3.60
CA GLY A 322 9.44 6.15 4.00
C GLY A 322 9.76 5.24 5.20
N GLU A 323 8.77 4.59 5.81
CA GLU A 323 9.04 3.65 6.89
C GLU A 323 9.68 2.36 6.37
N ARG A 324 10.67 1.88 7.13
CA ARG A 324 11.27 0.56 6.97
C ARG A 324 10.80 -0.37 8.08
N ILE A 325 10.37 -1.55 7.69
CA ILE A 325 10.00 -2.65 8.58
C ILE A 325 10.95 -3.80 8.31
N ILE A 326 11.65 -4.27 9.35
CA ILE A 326 12.43 -5.50 9.30
C ILE A 326 11.59 -6.60 9.93
N TYR A 327 11.13 -7.52 9.12
CA TYR A 327 10.36 -8.66 9.57
C TYR A 327 11.27 -9.86 9.78
N LYS A 328 11.09 -10.54 10.89
CA LYS A 328 11.73 -11.82 11.22
C LYS A 328 10.68 -12.73 11.85
N ARG A 329 10.37 -13.84 11.18
CA ARG A 329 9.30 -14.76 11.60
C ARG A 329 9.45 -15.27 13.03
N SER A 330 10.70 -15.56 13.45
CA SER A 330 10.98 -16.06 14.79
C SER A 330 10.69 -15.08 15.93
N ASN A 331 10.61 -13.78 15.65
CA ASN A 331 10.29 -12.75 16.68
C ASN A 331 8.80 -12.72 17.05
N TRP A 332 7.95 -13.42 16.29
CA TRP A 332 6.50 -13.34 16.39
C TRP A 332 5.87 -14.74 16.54
N LYS A 333 6.32 -15.47 17.54
CA LYS A 333 5.79 -16.81 17.88
C LYS A 333 4.52 -16.74 18.69
#